data_2f17d32b827fc79e60acd3c4529bf584
#
_entry.id   2f17d32b827fc79e60acd3c4529bf584
#
_cell.length_a   1.000
_cell.length_b   1.000
_cell.length_c   1.000
_cell.angle_alpha   90.00
_cell.angle_beta   90.00
_cell.angle_gamma   90.00
#
_symmetry.space_group_name_H-M   'P 1'
#
loop_
_entity.id
_entity.type
_entity.pdbx_description
1 polymer ?
#
loop_
_entity_poly.entity_id
_entity_poly.type
_entity_poly.pdbx_seq_one_letter_code
_entity_poly.pdbx_strand_id
1 'polypeptide(L)'
;MAHICYITGLYDRRDSLMYYRQGLGMVRAGHKVSYVVCDNQTDEVSEGINIYSTRFVPKGRLERFIKTKKKVLQLADSLDADIYQISDPEHISVVEHFRRKGKVVIFNMREYYPDALQKKTYIPKPFRKMASWIYLKMMSHYLKKYGAVFTVTPEFVGLLETDSHLNNVFLLTNYPIPDESYELAKDDYMSRKDTVIYEGTIYSSSRQNVFLDALQKIPNVDYLMVGIIDEGNDSIKLHPGWERVTFINGFTMDELKGYFAKSTISNTLRDFGKRDGSLGVIKIFESMEAALPVIFSDVPLYRSIVEKYHCGVCADPNDVDSVESAIRYLMEHKEEAYEMGQNGRRAVLEEFNWWEQFKTYHSVIMKLLNENK
;
A
#
# COMPACT_ATOMS: atom_id res chain seq x y z
N MET A 1 24.21 -7.00 -15.72
CA MET A 1 23.97 -7.33 -14.29
C MET A 1 24.41 -6.14 -13.46
N ALA A 2 23.58 -5.63 -12.57
CA ALA A 2 23.90 -4.52 -11.65
C ALA A 2 23.75 -4.99 -10.20
N HIS A 3 24.35 -4.28 -9.26
CA HIS A 3 24.20 -4.53 -7.84
C HIS A 3 23.32 -3.43 -7.21
N ILE A 4 22.14 -3.80 -6.72
CA ILE A 4 21.19 -2.90 -6.09
C ILE A 4 21.19 -3.12 -4.58
N CYS A 5 21.31 -2.05 -3.80
CA CYS A 5 21.28 -2.09 -2.34
C CYS A 5 20.09 -1.31 -1.80
N TYR A 6 19.13 -2.00 -1.20
CA TYR A 6 18.03 -1.41 -0.43
C TYR A 6 18.49 -1.10 0.98
N ILE A 7 18.13 0.08 1.49
CA ILE A 7 18.54 0.54 2.83
C ILE A 7 17.31 0.98 3.61
N THR A 8 17.14 0.40 4.80
CA THR A 8 16.12 0.84 5.75
C THR A 8 16.56 0.70 7.20
N GLY A 9 16.14 1.66 8.02
CA GLY A 9 16.19 1.58 9.47
C GLY A 9 14.79 1.50 10.11
N LEU A 10 13.73 1.46 9.28
CA LEU A 10 12.34 1.55 9.70
C LEU A 10 11.53 0.30 9.38
N TYR A 11 11.76 -0.31 8.22
CA TYR A 11 10.97 -1.43 7.72
C TYR A 11 11.64 -2.77 8.02
N ASP A 12 10.82 -3.82 8.10
CA ASP A 12 11.26 -5.17 8.40
C ASP A 12 12.01 -5.82 7.22
N ARG A 13 12.78 -6.88 7.51
CA ARG A 13 13.53 -7.63 6.51
C ARG A 13 12.65 -8.37 5.48
N ARG A 14 11.36 -8.58 5.79
CA ARG A 14 10.35 -9.15 4.90
C ARG A 14 9.32 -8.09 4.50
N ASP A 15 9.77 -6.86 4.30
CA ASP A 15 8.89 -5.77 3.88
C ASP A 15 8.19 -6.07 2.57
N SER A 16 6.90 -5.82 2.52
CA SER A 16 6.04 -6.17 1.37
C SER A 16 6.47 -5.50 0.06
N LEU A 17 7.06 -4.31 0.11
CA LEU A 17 7.48 -3.57 -1.08
C LEU A 17 8.96 -3.83 -1.41
N MET A 18 9.88 -3.60 -0.46
CA MET A 18 11.31 -3.69 -0.76
C MET A 18 11.81 -5.12 -0.92
N TYR A 19 11.26 -6.07 -0.12
CA TYR A 19 11.66 -7.47 -0.24
C TYR A 19 10.85 -8.22 -1.30
N TYR A 20 9.52 -8.36 -1.07
CA TYR A 20 8.68 -9.23 -1.92
C TYR A 20 8.44 -8.68 -3.32
N ARG A 21 8.36 -7.37 -3.49
CA ARG A 21 8.07 -6.75 -4.78
C ARG A 21 9.35 -6.32 -5.49
N GLN A 22 10.06 -5.33 -4.98
CA GLN A 22 11.22 -4.74 -5.65
C GLN A 22 12.42 -5.70 -5.63
N GLY A 23 12.79 -6.24 -4.48
CA GLY A 23 13.96 -7.10 -4.30
C GLY A 23 13.87 -8.39 -5.12
N LEU A 24 12.78 -9.14 -4.93
CA LEU A 24 12.58 -10.39 -5.71
C LEU A 24 12.41 -10.10 -7.19
N GLY A 25 11.77 -8.99 -7.58
CA GLY A 25 11.68 -8.57 -8.97
C GLY A 25 13.06 -8.35 -9.58
N MET A 26 13.96 -7.65 -8.88
CA MET A 26 15.33 -7.43 -9.37
C MET A 26 16.18 -8.70 -9.42
N VAL A 27 16.00 -9.62 -8.46
CA VAL A 27 16.64 -10.95 -8.52
C VAL A 27 16.16 -11.73 -9.76
N ARG A 28 14.86 -11.76 -10.02
CA ARG A 28 14.28 -12.40 -11.22
C ARG A 28 14.75 -11.76 -12.53
N ALA A 29 15.04 -10.46 -12.51
CA ALA A 29 15.64 -9.76 -13.65
C ALA A 29 17.16 -9.98 -13.78
N GLY A 30 17.78 -10.86 -12.97
CA GLY A 30 19.18 -11.24 -13.05
C GLY A 30 20.15 -10.25 -12.41
N HIS A 31 19.69 -9.43 -11.47
CA HIS A 31 20.54 -8.49 -10.74
C HIS A 31 20.97 -9.05 -9.38
N LYS A 32 22.12 -8.56 -8.88
CA LYS A 32 22.53 -8.81 -7.49
C LYS A 32 21.76 -7.86 -6.57
N VAL A 33 21.15 -8.40 -5.52
CA VAL A 33 20.39 -7.63 -4.56
C VAL A 33 20.95 -7.78 -3.15
N SER A 34 21.20 -6.66 -2.52
CA SER A 34 21.53 -6.54 -1.10
C SER A 34 20.45 -5.74 -0.37
N TYR A 35 20.11 -6.15 0.84
CA TYR A 35 19.12 -5.48 1.67
C TYR A 35 19.68 -5.22 3.06
N VAL A 36 19.92 -3.97 3.39
CA VAL A 36 20.45 -3.53 4.70
C VAL A 36 19.27 -3.13 5.60
N VAL A 37 19.13 -3.85 6.71
CA VAL A 37 18.04 -3.67 7.66
C VAL A 37 18.58 -3.38 9.07
N CYS A 38 17.73 -2.74 9.88
CA CYS A 38 18.06 -2.39 11.26
C CYS A 38 17.30 -3.29 12.23
N ASP A 39 17.85 -4.47 12.44
CA ASP A 39 17.33 -5.46 13.39
C ASP A 39 18.47 -6.11 14.18
N ASN A 40 18.14 -7.10 15.04
CA ASN A 40 19.12 -7.82 15.85
C ASN A 40 19.26 -9.29 15.42
N GLN A 41 19.05 -9.59 14.14
CA GLN A 41 19.15 -10.94 13.60
C GLN A 41 20.49 -11.17 12.89
N THR A 42 20.80 -12.40 12.50
CA THR A 42 21.97 -12.73 11.69
C THR A 42 21.76 -12.33 10.24
N ASP A 43 22.86 -12.11 9.52
CA ASP A 43 22.81 -11.97 8.07
C ASP A 43 22.33 -13.29 7.46
N GLU A 44 21.61 -13.20 6.35
CA GLU A 44 21.07 -14.36 5.66
C GLU A 44 21.01 -14.13 4.15
N VAL A 45 20.92 -15.22 3.40
CA VAL A 45 20.55 -15.20 1.98
C VAL A 45 19.18 -15.84 1.86
N SER A 46 18.23 -15.13 1.29
CA SER A 46 16.87 -15.60 1.12
C SER A 46 16.37 -15.27 -0.29
N GLU A 47 15.95 -16.29 -1.04
CA GLU A 47 15.43 -16.18 -2.41
C GLU A 47 16.34 -15.34 -3.34
N GLY A 48 17.67 -15.42 -3.15
CA GLY A 48 18.65 -14.67 -3.93
C GLY A 48 18.94 -13.25 -3.44
N ILE A 49 18.26 -12.78 -2.39
CA ILE A 49 18.52 -11.50 -1.72
C ILE A 49 19.49 -11.72 -0.56
N ASN A 50 20.60 -10.96 -0.55
CA ASN A 50 21.55 -10.95 0.57
C ASN A 50 21.06 -9.92 1.60
N ILE A 51 20.63 -10.37 2.76
CA ILE A 51 20.12 -9.51 3.84
C ILE A 51 21.20 -9.32 4.89
N TYR A 52 21.54 -8.07 5.15
CA TYR A 52 22.55 -7.67 6.11
C TYR A 52 21.92 -6.92 7.28
N SER A 53 22.17 -7.38 8.50
CA SER A 53 21.70 -6.77 9.72
C SER A 53 22.71 -5.80 10.31
N THR A 54 22.28 -4.63 10.73
CA THR A 54 23.12 -3.69 11.50
C THR A 54 23.40 -4.18 12.92
N ARG A 55 22.79 -5.28 13.37
CA ARG A 55 22.84 -5.78 14.75
C ARG A 55 22.47 -4.69 15.78
N PHE A 56 21.50 -3.86 15.42
CA PHE A 56 21.07 -2.72 16.22
C PHE A 56 19.59 -2.45 16.04
N VAL A 57 18.88 -2.33 17.15
CA VAL A 57 17.48 -1.89 17.18
C VAL A 57 17.42 -0.57 17.97
N PRO A 58 16.95 0.53 17.36
CA PRO A 58 16.87 1.82 18.04
C PRO A 58 15.82 1.80 19.14
N LYS A 59 16.16 2.27 20.33
CA LYS A 59 15.24 2.36 21.48
C LYS A 59 14.28 3.56 21.40
N GLY A 60 14.44 4.42 20.41
CA GLY A 60 13.62 5.62 20.26
C GLY A 60 14.00 6.45 19.04
N ARG A 61 13.24 7.53 18.82
CA ARG A 61 13.37 8.36 17.61
C ARG A 61 14.76 8.98 17.43
N LEU A 62 15.35 9.52 18.50
CA LEU A 62 16.65 10.17 18.42
C LEU A 62 17.74 9.17 18.00
N GLU A 63 17.73 7.96 18.56
CA GLU A 63 18.65 6.90 18.13
C GLU A 63 18.43 6.51 16.68
N ARG A 64 17.16 6.45 16.24
CA ARG A 64 16.81 6.16 14.86
C ARG A 64 17.37 7.21 13.90
N PHE A 65 17.24 8.49 14.21
CA PHE A 65 17.79 9.56 13.38
C PHE A 65 19.33 9.57 13.30
N ILE A 66 20.02 9.29 14.39
CA ILE A 66 21.46 9.47 14.49
C ILE A 66 22.21 8.15 14.35
N LYS A 67 21.94 7.20 15.26
CA LYS A 67 22.70 5.94 15.33
C LYS A 67 22.35 4.99 14.20
N THR A 68 21.03 4.86 13.87
CA THR A 68 20.58 4.00 12.78
C THR A 68 21.19 4.47 11.47
N LYS A 69 21.09 5.77 11.16
CA LYS A 69 21.68 6.35 9.95
C LYS A 69 23.17 6.01 9.81
N LYS A 70 23.94 6.17 10.89
CA LYS A 70 25.37 5.85 10.87
C LYS A 70 25.64 4.37 10.57
N LYS A 71 24.89 3.47 11.23
CA LYS A 71 25.07 2.01 11.09
C LYS A 71 24.67 1.50 9.72
N VAL A 72 23.49 1.93 9.21
CA VAL A 72 23.04 1.52 7.86
C VAL A 72 23.97 2.05 6.78
N LEU A 73 24.50 3.28 6.93
CA LEU A 73 25.50 3.84 6.02
C LEU A 73 26.78 3.05 6.00
N GLN A 74 27.36 2.75 7.17
CA GLN A 74 28.60 2.00 7.28
C GLN A 74 28.49 0.63 6.61
N LEU A 75 27.37 -0.07 6.84
CA LEU A 75 27.15 -1.39 6.28
C LEU A 75 26.89 -1.32 4.77
N ALA A 76 26.00 -0.44 4.32
CA ALA A 76 25.71 -0.26 2.90
C ALA A 76 26.94 0.17 2.10
N ASP A 77 27.78 1.02 2.67
CA ASP A 77 29.00 1.52 2.05
C ASP A 77 30.03 0.39 1.78
N SER A 78 30.09 -0.61 2.66
CA SER A 78 30.98 -1.78 2.50
C SER A 78 30.55 -2.74 1.37
N LEU A 79 29.29 -2.61 0.89
CA LEU A 79 28.75 -3.48 -0.16
C LEU A 79 29.09 -3.01 -1.58
N ASP A 80 29.54 -1.77 -1.73
CA ASP A 80 29.91 -1.12 -3.00
C ASP A 80 28.92 -1.36 -4.15
N ALA A 81 27.62 -1.15 -3.89
CA ALA A 81 26.57 -1.34 -4.88
C ALA A 81 26.60 -0.24 -5.97
N ASP A 82 26.02 -0.53 -7.12
CA ASP A 82 25.86 0.44 -8.21
C ASP A 82 24.75 1.44 -7.92
N ILE A 83 23.67 0.95 -7.29
CA ILE A 83 22.48 1.73 -6.91
C ILE A 83 22.18 1.54 -5.43
N TYR A 84 21.79 2.63 -4.79
CA TYR A 84 21.28 2.63 -3.42
C TYR A 84 19.86 3.18 -3.39
N GLN A 85 18.92 2.39 -2.87
CA GLN A 85 17.55 2.84 -2.65
C GLN A 85 17.28 3.09 -1.17
N ILE A 86 16.71 4.25 -0.88
CA ILE A 86 16.31 4.66 0.46
C ILE A 86 14.78 4.85 0.49
N SER A 87 14.14 4.38 1.57
CA SER A 87 12.70 4.58 1.78
C SER A 87 12.36 5.36 3.05
N ASP A 88 13.33 5.55 3.93
CA ASP A 88 13.13 6.19 5.23
C ASP A 88 13.21 7.70 5.13
N PRO A 89 12.19 8.44 5.59
CA PRO A 89 12.20 9.92 5.58
C PRO A 89 13.31 10.53 6.41
N GLU A 90 13.71 9.85 7.49
CA GLU A 90 14.81 10.27 8.35
C GLU A 90 16.18 10.18 7.68
N HIS A 91 16.31 9.33 6.68
CA HIS A 91 17.57 9.05 5.99
C HIS A 91 17.67 9.76 4.63
N ILE A 92 16.76 10.64 4.29
CA ILE A 92 16.72 11.32 2.98
C ILE A 92 18.04 12.04 2.61
N SER A 93 18.81 12.52 3.59
CA SER A 93 20.09 13.19 3.38
C SER A 93 21.25 12.24 3.03
N VAL A 94 21.05 10.92 3.10
CA VAL A 94 22.06 9.90 2.74
C VAL A 94 22.45 9.98 1.25
N VAL A 95 21.60 10.55 0.41
CA VAL A 95 21.88 10.79 -1.01
C VAL A 95 23.21 11.51 -1.23
N GLU A 96 23.60 12.47 -0.37
CA GLU A 96 24.84 13.23 -0.54
C GLU A 96 26.08 12.35 -0.38
N HIS A 97 26.04 11.37 0.52
CA HIS A 97 27.15 10.46 0.75
C HIS A 97 27.43 9.61 -0.49
N PHE A 98 26.42 8.95 -1.04
CA PHE A 98 26.61 8.05 -2.18
C PHE A 98 26.84 8.80 -3.49
N ARG A 99 26.22 9.97 -3.69
CA ARG A 99 26.50 10.80 -4.88
C ARG A 99 27.96 11.27 -4.95
N ARG A 100 28.57 11.62 -3.81
CA ARG A 100 30.01 11.98 -3.78
C ARG A 100 30.93 10.83 -4.20
N LYS A 101 30.43 9.60 -4.15
CA LYS A 101 31.11 8.38 -4.62
C LYS A 101 30.74 7.98 -6.05
N GLY A 102 30.01 8.82 -6.77
CA GLY A 102 29.56 8.54 -8.14
C GLY A 102 28.47 7.47 -8.24
N LYS A 103 27.75 7.18 -7.14
CA LYS A 103 26.71 6.15 -7.12
C LYS A 103 25.35 6.73 -7.45
N VAL A 104 24.50 5.94 -8.13
CA VAL A 104 23.09 6.25 -8.35
C VAL A 104 22.32 6.07 -7.05
N VAL A 105 21.47 7.04 -6.70
CA VAL A 105 20.63 6.96 -5.50
C VAL A 105 19.18 7.23 -5.87
N ILE A 106 18.28 6.38 -5.43
CA ILE A 106 16.85 6.49 -5.64
C ILE A 106 16.11 6.56 -4.31
N PHE A 107 15.00 7.29 -4.29
CA PHE A 107 14.14 7.42 -3.14
C PHE A 107 12.76 6.80 -3.41
N ASN A 108 12.28 5.98 -2.48
CA ASN A 108 10.96 5.40 -2.56
C ASN A 108 10.07 5.99 -1.46
N MET A 109 9.18 6.91 -1.83
CA MET A 109 8.32 7.64 -0.90
C MET A 109 6.95 6.98 -0.79
N ARG A 110 6.64 6.41 0.38
CA ARG A 110 5.39 5.69 0.65
C ARG A 110 4.27 6.59 1.17
N GLU A 111 4.62 7.73 1.76
CA GLU A 111 3.69 8.71 2.31
C GLU A 111 4.16 10.12 1.95
N TYR A 112 3.22 11.05 1.78
CA TYR A 112 3.58 12.46 1.68
C TYR A 112 3.86 13.00 3.09
N TYR A 113 5.13 12.95 3.47
CA TYR A 113 5.58 13.23 4.83
C TYR A 113 5.21 14.61 5.39
N PRO A 114 5.15 15.71 4.61
CA PRO A 114 4.66 16.99 5.12
C PRO A 114 3.26 16.89 5.72
N ASP A 115 2.35 16.17 5.08
CA ASP A 115 0.99 15.96 5.60
C ASP A 115 0.97 14.99 6.77
N ALA A 116 1.78 13.94 6.72
CA ALA A 116 1.91 13.00 7.83
C ALA A 116 2.34 13.69 9.11
N LEU A 117 3.26 14.68 9.05
CA LEU A 117 3.71 15.44 10.21
C LEU A 117 2.60 16.26 10.85
N GLN A 118 1.64 16.78 10.08
CA GLN A 118 0.51 17.53 10.61
C GLN A 118 -0.45 16.69 11.48
N LYS A 119 -0.43 15.36 11.28
CA LYS A 119 -1.25 14.40 12.03
C LYS A 119 -0.56 13.84 13.27
N LYS A 120 0.76 14.01 13.42
CA LYS A 120 1.52 13.41 14.54
C LYS A 120 1.17 14.07 15.88
N THR A 121 0.71 13.25 16.83
CA THR A 121 0.25 13.69 18.16
C THR A 121 1.37 14.21 19.05
N TYR A 122 2.59 13.73 18.85
CA TYR A 122 3.77 14.17 19.63
C TYR A 122 4.29 15.57 19.26
N ILE A 123 3.81 16.16 18.15
CA ILE A 123 4.09 17.55 17.80
C ILE A 123 2.93 18.40 18.33
N PRO A 124 3.16 19.38 19.23
CA PRO A 124 2.08 20.25 19.69
C PRO A 124 1.40 20.97 18.52
N LYS A 125 0.07 21.02 18.55
CA LYS A 125 -0.77 21.53 17.45
C LYS A 125 -0.26 22.86 16.82
N PRO A 126 0.15 23.90 17.59
CA PRO A 126 0.62 25.16 16.99
C PRO A 126 1.87 25.00 16.11
N PHE A 127 2.71 24.01 16.40
CA PHE A 127 4.00 23.84 15.71
C PHE A 127 3.91 22.87 14.51
N ARG A 128 2.81 22.17 14.31
CA ARG A 128 2.67 21.16 13.26
C ARG A 128 2.85 21.72 11.85
N LYS A 129 2.22 22.86 11.56
CA LYS A 129 2.34 23.54 10.26
C LYS A 129 3.78 23.98 9.99
N MET A 130 4.43 24.56 11.01
CA MET A 130 5.82 24.99 10.90
C MET A 130 6.77 23.80 10.68
N ALA A 131 6.60 22.71 11.44
CA ALA A 131 7.37 21.48 11.27
C ALA A 131 7.18 20.87 9.88
N SER A 132 5.94 20.83 9.39
CA SER A 132 5.61 20.37 8.04
C SER A 132 6.30 21.23 6.97
N TRP A 133 6.26 22.54 7.09
CA TRP A 133 6.91 23.46 6.16
C TRP A 133 8.43 23.34 6.16
N ILE A 134 9.07 23.26 7.35
CA ILE A 134 10.52 23.05 7.47
C ILE A 134 10.91 21.71 6.81
N TYR A 135 10.14 20.66 7.09
CA TYR A 135 10.39 19.35 6.51
C TYR A 135 10.21 19.37 4.97
N LEU A 136 9.19 20.04 4.45
CA LEU A 136 9.00 20.20 3.00
C LEU A 136 10.21 20.86 2.34
N LYS A 137 10.74 21.93 2.91
CA LYS A 137 11.95 22.60 2.37
C LYS A 137 13.19 21.68 2.37
N MET A 138 13.38 20.96 3.48
CA MET A 138 14.46 19.97 3.59
C MET A 138 14.28 18.83 2.59
N MET A 139 13.10 18.26 2.53
CA MET A 139 12.73 17.17 1.61
C MET A 139 12.95 17.60 0.15
N SER A 140 12.44 18.75 -0.26
CA SER A 140 12.62 19.29 -1.62
C SER A 140 14.11 19.50 -1.97
N HIS A 141 14.91 19.96 -1.01
CA HIS A 141 16.35 20.12 -1.22
C HIS A 141 17.06 18.79 -1.50
N TYR A 142 16.73 17.75 -0.73
CA TYR A 142 17.40 16.45 -0.91
C TYR A 142 16.82 15.67 -2.10
N LEU A 143 15.51 15.67 -2.32
CA LEU A 143 14.90 14.90 -3.39
C LEU A 143 15.39 15.31 -4.79
N LYS A 144 15.75 16.59 -4.99
CA LYS A 144 16.39 17.06 -6.23
C LYS A 144 17.76 16.42 -6.52
N LYS A 145 18.36 15.77 -5.54
CA LYS A 145 19.67 15.11 -5.67
C LYS A 145 19.56 13.61 -5.98
N TYR A 146 18.36 13.05 -5.86
CA TYR A 146 18.09 11.66 -6.25
C TYR A 146 17.98 11.52 -7.76
N GLY A 147 18.42 10.40 -8.31
CA GLY A 147 18.27 10.10 -9.73
C GLY A 147 16.81 9.87 -10.08
N ALA A 148 16.06 9.21 -9.20
CA ALA A 148 14.62 9.03 -9.30
C ALA A 148 13.95 9.05 -7.92
N VAL A 149 12.70 9.51 -7.91
CA VAL A 149 11.80 9.45 -6.75
C VAL A 149 10.57 8.64 -7.15
N PHE A 150 10.39 7.49 -6.51
CA PHE A 150 9.18 6.69 -6.70
C PHE A 150 8.16 7.04 -5.63
N THR A 151 6.88 7.08 -5.99
CA THR A 151 5.78 7.30 -5.06
C THR A 151 4.54 6.49 -5.44
N VAL A 152 3.65 6.27 -4.48
CA VAL A 152 2.63 5.22 -4.57
C VAL A 152 1.29 5.69 -5.13
N THR A 153 1.05 6.99 -5.26
CA THR A 153 -0.22 7.53 -5.79
C THR A 153 0.02 8.69 -6.75
N PRO A 154 -0.86 8.89 -7.77
CA PRO A 154 -0.81 10.05 -8.66
C PRO A 154 -0.88 11.39 -7.92
N GLU A 155 -1.65 11.46 -6.82
CA GLU A 155 -1.74 12.65 -5.97
C GLU A 155 -0.35 13.05 -5.43
N PHE A 156 0.45 12.09 -4.96
CA PHE A 156 1.80 12.38 -4.46
C PHE A 156 2.76 12.77 -5.57
N VAL A 157 2.59 12.24 -6.78
CA VAL A 157 3.34 12.72 -7.95
C VAL A 157 3.07 14.21 -8.15
N GLY A 158 1.80 14.62 -8.24
CA GLY A 158 1.40 16.02 -8.42
C GLY A 158 1.92 16.93 -7.30
N LEU A 159 1.85 16.50 -6.03
CA LEU A 159 2.39 17.27 -4.91
C LEU A 159 3.92 17.44 -4.98
N LEU A 160 4.65 16.41 -5.39
CA LEU A 160 6.11 16.50 -5.54
C LEU A 160 6.53 17.40 -6.71
N GLU A 161 5.79 17.36 -7.80
CA GLU A 161 6.02 18.24 -8.95
C GLU A 161 5.71 19.70 -8.61
N THR A 162 4.60 19.96 -7.89
CA THR A 162 4.19 21.33 -7.54
C THR A 162 4.96 21.90 -6.36
N ASP A 163 4.99 21.20 -5.23
CA ASP A 163 5.55 21.71 -3.97
C ASP A 163 7.07 21.67 -3.93
N SER A 164 7.67 20.66 -4.58
CA SER A 164 9.12 20.43 -4.59
C SER A 164 9.80 20.74 -5.90
N HIS A 165 9.02 21.02 -6.96
CA HIS A 165 9.50 21.27 -8.32
C HIS A 165 10.43 20.16 -8.83
N LEU A 166 9.99 18.90 -8.69
CA LEU A 166 10.70 17.73 -9.17
C LEU A 166 10.19 17.34 -10.55
N ASN A 167 11.10 16.84 -11.39
CA ASN A 167 10.82 16.33 -12.75
C ASN A 167 11.26 14.86 -12.92
N ASN A 168 11.74 14.23 -11.86
CA ASN A 168 12.23 12.85 -11.81
C ASN A 168 11.37 11.98 -10.89
N VAL A 169 10.06 12.27 -10.83
CA VAL A 169 9.09 11.54 -10.03
C VAL A 169 8.40 10.50 -10.90
N PHE A 170 8.25 9.30 -10.37
CA PHE A 170 7.62 8.18 -11.05
C PHE A 170 6.56 7.54 -10.16
N LEU A 171 5.39 7.27 -10.73
CA LEU A 171 4.37 6.50 -10.06
C LEU A 171 4.79 5.03 -9.98
N LEU A 172 4.69 4.46 -8.80
CA LEU A 172 4.93 3.05 -8.52
C LEU A 172 3.90 2.57 -7.50
N THR A 173 2.71 2.27 -7.97
CA THR A 173 1.60 1.85 -7.12
C THR A 173 1.88 0.46 -6.53
N ASN A 174 1.56 0.30 -5.25
CA ASN A 174 1.82 -0.94 -4.53
C ASN A 174 0.73 -2.00 -4.79
N TYR A 175 0.45 -2.28 -6.07
CA TYR A 175 -0.53 -3.30 -6.48
C TYR A 175 -0.16 -4.70 -5.99
N PRO A 176 -1.11 -5.64 -5.90
CA PRO A 176 -0.83 -7.01 -5.50
C PRO A 176 0.13 -7.70 -6.49
N ILE A 177 0.83 -8.71 -5.99
CA ILE A 177 1.52 -9.69 -6.83
C ILE A 177 0.46 -10.71 -7.23
N PRO A 178 0.17 -10.89 -8.52
CA PRO A 178 -0.88 -11.81 -8.95
C PRO A 178 -0.69 -13.22 -8.40
N ASP A 179 -1.76 -13.75 -7.83
CA ASP A 179 -1.82 -15.10 -7.34
C ASP A 179 -2.79 -15.92 -8.20
N GLU A 180 -2.25 -16.86 -8.95
CA GLU A 180 -3.03 -17.72 -9.84
C GLU A 180 -3.93 -18.70 -9.08
N SER A 181 -3.68 -18.92 -7.78
CA SER A 181 -4.48 -19.84 -6.95
C SER A 181 -5.89 -19.34 -6.63
N TYR A 182 -6.21 -18.08 -6.91
CA TYR A 182 -7.57 -17.54 -6.79
C TYR A 182 -8.46 -17.95 -7.97
N GLU A 183 -8.65 -19.23 -8.17
CA GLU A 183 -9.68 -19.71 -9.10
C GLU A 183 -11.01 -19.82 -8.38
N LEU A 184 -12.00 -19.09 -8.86
CA LEU A 184 -13.37 -19.10 -8.34
C LEU A 184 -14.32 -19.68 -9.39
N ALA A 185 -14.72 -20.93 -9.20
CA ALA A 185 -15.74 -21.55 -10.02
C ALA A 185 -17.12 -20.93 -9.76
N LYS A 186 -17.93 -20.80 -10.81
CA LYS A 186 -19.27 -20.20 -10.71
C LYS A 186 -20.15 -20.94 -9.70
N ASP A 187 -20.19 -22.27 -9.76
CA ASP A 187 -21.00 -23.09 -8.86
C ASP A 187 -20.59 -22.94 -7.40
N ASP A 188 -19.28 -22.80 -7.13
CA ASP A 188 -18.77 -22.53 -5.78
C ASP A 188 -19.26 -21.17 -5.28
N TYR A 189 -19.11 -20.12 -6.08
CA TYR A 189 -19.59 -18.78 -5.74
C TYR A 189 -21.10 -18.74 -5.50
N MET A 190 -21.89 -19.36 -6.39
CA MET A 190 -23.35 -19.39 -6.30
C MET A 190 -23.86 -20.12 -5.06
N SER A 191 -23.11 -21.11 -4.57
CA SER A 191 -23.43 -21.90 -3.37
C SER A 191 -23.09 -21.20 -2.06
N ARG A 192 -22.26 -20.14 -2.07
CA ARG A 192 -21.83 -19.44 -0.87
C ARG A 192 -23.01 -18.73 -0.20
N LYS A 193 -22.96 -18.71 1.13
CA LYS A 193 -23.82 -17.83 1.92
C LYS A 193 -23.47 -16.36 1.62
N ASP A 194 -24.49 -15.53 1.57
CA ASP A 194 -24.28 -14.09 1.35
C ASP A 194 -23.48 -13.48 2.51
N THR A 195 -22.22 -13.19 2.21
CA THR A 195 -21.24 -12.69 3.19
C THR A 195 -20.50 -11.53 2.57
N VAL A 196 -20.60 -10.37 3.19
CA VAL A 196 -19.77 -9.22 2.84
C VAL A 196 -18.48 -9.27 3.66
N ILE A 197 -17.34 -9.04 3.02
CA ILE A 197 -16.06 -8.91 3.71
C ILE A 197 -15.57 -7.46 3.70
N TYR A 198 -15.03 -7.00 4.82
CA TYR A 198 -14.17 -5.82 4.92
C TYR A 198 -12.82 -6.27 5.47
N GLU A 199 -11.73 -5.90 4.80
CA GLU A 199 -10.38 -6.22 5.25
C GLU A 199 -9.54 -4.97 5.50
N GLY A 200 -8.61 -5.06 6.48
CA GLY A 200 -7.63 -4.03 6.82
C GLY A 200 -7.99 -3.18 8.04
N THR A 201 -7.32 -2.04 8.18
CA THR A 201 -7.52 -1.16 9.35
C THR A 201 -8.84 -0.41 9.27
N ILE A 202 -9.61 -0.48 10.35
CA ILE A 202 -10.91 0.18 10.50
C ILE A 202 -10.67 1.59 11.03
N TYR A 203 -10.68 2.57 10.13
CA TYR A 203 -10.61 4.00 10.46
C TYR A 203 -12.00 4.62 10.54
N SER A 204 -12.12 5.79 11.15
CA SER A 204 -13.37 6.57 11.09
C SER A 204 -13.81 6.88 9.65
N SER A 205 -12.84 7.07 8.75
CA SER A 205 -13.09 7.29 7.32
C SER A 205 -13.61 6.06 6.57
N SER A 206 -13.50 4.84 7.11
CA SER A 206 -14.09 3.65 6.49
C SER A 206 -15.60 3.52 6.68
N ARG A 207 -16.22 4.47 7.38
CA ARG A 207 -17.68 4.64 7.53
C ARG A 207 -18.42 3.34 7.89
N GLN A 208 -17.80 2.51 8.73
CA GLN A 208 -18.38 1.22 9.11
C GLN A 208 -19.71 1.34 9.86
N ASN A 209 -19.94 2.44 10.59
CA ASN A 209 -21.23 2.74 11.20
C ASN A 209 -22.35 2.84 10.14
N VAL A 210 -22.12 3.58 9.04
CA VAL A 210 -23.09 3.70 7.93
C VAL A 210 -23.34 2.35 7.27
N PHE A 211 -22.28 1.55 7.09
CA PHE A 211 -22.42 0.19 6.54
C PHE A 211 -23.22 -0.73 7.46
N LEU A 212 -23.01 -0.65 8.76
CA LEU A 212 -23.78 -1.43 9.75
C LEU A 212 -25.26 -1.00 9.80
N ASP A 213 -25.56 0.31 9.66
CA ASP A 213 -26.92 0.81 9.56
C ASP A 213 -27.65 0.24 8.32
N ALA A 214 -26.95 0.21 7.17
CA ALA A 214 -27.48 -0.39 5.95
C ALA A 214 -27.73 -1.90 6.10
N LEU A 215 -26.78 -2.62 6.72
CA LEU A 215 -26.94 -4.06 6.98
C LEU A 215 -28.16 -4.40 7.86
N GLN A 216 -28.51 -3.55 8.83
CA GLN A 216 -29.68 -3.78 9.66
C GLN A 216 -30.99 -3.83 8.85
N LYS A 217 -31.03 -3.18 7.69
CA LYS A 217 -32.19 -3.19 6.77
C LYS A 217 -32.24 -4.43 5.87
N ILE A 218 -31.17 -5.23 5.81
CA ILE A 218 -31.05 -6.38 4.92
C ILE A 218 -30.97 -7.66 5.76
N PRO A 219 -31.97 -8.56 5.71
CA PRO A 219 -31.91 -9.84 6.41
C PRO A 219 -30.90 -10.80 5.75
N ASN A 220 -30.43 -11.78 6.51
CA ASN A 220 -29.69 -12.95 6.02
C ASN A 220 -28.34 -12.67 5.34
N VAL A 221 -27.68 -11.54 5.64
CA VAL A 221 -26.31 -11.22 5.19
C VAL A 221 -25.37 -11.26 6.38
N ASP A 222 -24.31 -12.01 6.28
CA ASP A 222 -23.23 -12.00 7.26
C ASP A 222 -22.22 -10.87 6.94
N TYR A 223 -21.60 -10.32 7.97
CA TYR A 223 -20.54 -9.35 7.78
C TYR A 223 -19.26 -9.82 8.46
N LEU A 224 -18.23 -10.09 7.66
CA LEU A 224 -16.92 -10.50 8.09
C LEU A 224 -15.97 -9.29 8.07
N MET A 225 -15.53 -8.85 9.24
CA MET A 225 -14.54 -7.78 9.37
C MET A 225 -13.21 -8.37 9.82
N VAL A 226 -12.20 -8.26 8.95
CA VAL A 226 -10.87 -8.86 9.15
C VAL A 226 -9.82 -7.75 9.21
N GLY A 227 -9.19 -7.55 10.36
CA GLY A 227 -8.18 -6.49 10.48
C GLY A 227 -8.05 -5.91 11.88
N ILE A 228 -7.66 -4.65 11.96
CA ILE A 228 -7.39 -3.97 13.23
C ILE A 228 -8.28 -2.73 13.33
N ILE A 229 -8.87 -2.52 14.50
CA ILE A 229 -9.58 -1.27 14.79
C ILE A 229 -8.54 -0.22 15.19
N ASP A 230 -8.50 0.89 14.47
CA ASP A 230 -7.60 2.01 14.75
C ASP A 230 -7.95 2.67 16.10
N GLU A 231 -6.94 3.19 16.78
CA GLU A 231 -7.08 3.81 18.10
C GLU A 231 -8.16 4.92 18.09
N GLY A 232 -9.09 4.82 19.02
CA GLY A 232 -10.23 5.75 19.14
C GLY A 232 -11.47 5.39 18.31
N ASN A 233 -11.46 4.28 17.57
CA ASN A 233 -12.62 3.79 16.81
C ASN A 233 -13.33 2.58 17.46
N ASP A 234 -12.93 2.17 18.66
CA ASP A 234 -13.53 1.02 19.38
C ASP A 234 -15.03 1.15 19.63
N SER A 235 -15.57 2.38 19.63
CA SER A 235 -17.00 2.64 19.76
C SER A 235 -17.84 1.93 18.69
N ILE A 236 -17.27 1.52 17.57
CA ILE A 236 -17.96 0.74 16.54
C ILE A 236 -18.53 -0.57 17.09
N LYS A 237 -17.89 -1.18 18.10
CA LYS A 237 -18.34 -2.39 18.77
C LYS A 237 -19.63 -2.19 19.58
N LEU A 238 -19.98 -0.95 19.88
CA LEU A 238 -21.21 -0.58 20.58
C LEU A 238 -22.38 -0.33 19.62
N HIS A 239 -22.14 -0.39 18.32
CA HIS A 239 -23.17 -0.19 17.30
C HIS A 239 -24.17 -1.35 17.33
N PRO A 240 -25.49 -1.11 17.28
CA PRO A 240 -26.51 -2.19 17.31
C PRO A 240 -26.29 -3.27 16.23
N GLY A 241 -25.84 -2.88 15.03
CA GLY A 241 -25.51 -3.82 13.96
C GLY A 241 -24.26 -4.67 14.19
N TRP A 242 -23.50 -4.44 15.26
CA TRP A 242 -22.28 -5.21 15.57
C TRP A 242 -22.56 -6.68 15.88
N GLU A 243 -23.73 -7.02 16.37
CA GLU A 243 -24.15 -8.42 16.61
C GLU A 243 -24.08 -9.31 15.35
N ARG A 244 -24.11 -8.70 14.15
CA ARG A 244 -24.01 -9.37 12.86
C ARG A 244 -22.58 -9.46 12.34
N VAL A 245 -21.60 -8.90 13.06
CA VAL A 245 -20.21 -8.85 12.66
C VAL A 245 -19.46 -10.04 13.21
N THR A 246 -18.83 -10.80 12.33
CA THR A 246 -17.72 -11.71 12.72
C THR A 246 -16.44 -10.92 12.60
N PHE A 247 -15.86 -10.53 13.75
CA PHE A 247 -14.63 -9.75 13.78
C PHE A 247 -13.40 -10.63 14.04
N ILE A 248 -12.43 -10.57 13.13
CA ILE A 248 -11.12 -11.23 13.23
C ILE A 248 -10.05 -10.16 13.42
N ASN A 249 -9.37 -10.19 14.56
CA ASN A 249 -8.34 -9.20 14.90
C ASN A 249 -6.97 -9.56 14.30
N GLY A 250 -6.62 -8.89 13.22
CA GLY A 250 -5.40 -9.19 12.45
C GLY A 250 -5.55 -10.42 11.54
N PHE A 251 -4.61 -10.57 10.61
CA PHE A 251 -4.57 -11.71 9.69
C PHE A 251 -3.19 -11.80 9.04
N THR A 252 -2.86 -12.99 8.56
CA THR A 252 -1.81 -13.21 7.56
C THR A 252 -2.43 -13.20 6.16
N MET A 253 -1.61 -13.03 5.12
CA MET A 253 -2.11 -13.06 3.74
C MET A 253 -2.75 -14.41 3.38
N ASP A 254 -2.21 -15.52 3.89
CA ASP A 254 -2.77 -16.85 3.65
C ASP A 254 -4.12 -17.03 4.33
N GLU A 255 -4.32 -16.51 5.54
CA GLU A 255 -5.62 -16.50 6.20
C GLU A 255 -6.63 -15.63 5.45
N LEU A 256 -6.20 -14.47 4.93
CA LEU A 256 -7.06 -13.57 4.15
C LEU A 256 -7.65 -14.27 2.92
N LYS A 257 -6.86 -15.09 2.22
CA LYS A 257 -7.37 -15.92 1.11
C LYS A 257 -8.53 -16.80 1.54
N GLY A 258 -8.42 -17.43 2.70
CA GLY A 258 -9.50 -18.26 3.26
C GLY A 258 -10.76 -17.47 3.62
N TYR A 259 -10.62 -16.19 3.98
CA TYR A 259 -11.76 -15.30 4.25
C TYR A 259 -12.41 -14.82 2.94
N PHE A 260 -11.63 -14.45 1.94
CA PHE A 260 -12.17 -14.13 0.60
C PHE A 260 -12.92 -15.32 -0.02
N ALA A 261 -12.38 -16.54 0.13
CA ALA A 261 -13.02 -17.75 -0.37
C ALA A 261 -14.40 -18.06 0.26
N LYS A 262 -14.73 -17.48 1.39
CA LYS A 262 -16.03 -17.62 2.06
C LYS A 262 -16.97 -16.44 1.81
N SER A 263 -16.51 -15.42 1.15
CA SER A 263 -17.24 -14.17 0.93
C SER A 263 -17.85 -14.10 -0.47
N THR A 264 -18.90 -13.28 -0.63
CA THR A 264 -19.57 -13.05 -1.91
C THR A 264 -19.45 -11.60 -2.38
N ILE A 265 -19.19 -10.66 -1.49
CA ILE A 265 -19.09 -9.22 -1.80
C ILE A 265 -17.94 -8.63 -0.97
N SER A 266 -17.18 -7.73 -1.56
CA SER A 266 -16.17 -6.94 -0.81
C SER A 266 -16.62 -5.51 -0.57
N ASN A 267 -16.55 -5.07 0.68
CA ASN A 267 -16.76 -3.68 1.10
C ASN A 267 -15.43 -2.95 1.16
N THR A 268 -15.20 -1.99 0.28
CA THR A 268 -14.02 -1.14 0.28
C THR A 268 -14.33 0.34 0.55
N LEU A 269 -15.53 0.62 1.03
CA LEU A 269 -16.01 1.97 1.27
C LEU A 269 -15.08 2.79 2.16
N ARG A 270 -14.87 4.03 1.74
CA ARG A 270 -14.09 5.02 2.46
C ARG A 270 -14.54 6.43 2.08
N ASP A 271 -14.68 7.29 3.09
CA ASP A 271 -14.90 8.71 2.87
C ASP A 271 -13.57 9.39 2.51
N PHE A 272 -13.48 9.89 1.30
CA PHE A 272 -12.34 10.65 0.78
C PHE A 272 -12.50 12.17 0.96
N GLY A 273 -13.62 12.62 1.51
CA GLY A 273 -13.96 14.05 1.57
C GLY A 273 -14.07 14.65 0.16
N LYS A 274 -13.23 15.64 -0.14
CA LYS A 274 -13.22 16.31 -1.44
C LYS A 274 -12.24 15.71 -2.46
N ARG A 275 -11.63 14.56 -2.16
CA ARG A 275 -10.65 13.90 -3.05
C ARG A 275 -11.35 12.93 -4.00
N ASP A 276 -10.78 12.79 -5.20
CA ASP A 276 -11.30 11.95 -6.28
C ASP A 276 -11.14 10.43 -6.06
N GLY A 277 -10.60 10.01 -4.93
CA GLY A 277 -10.24 8.63 -4.60
C GLY A 277 -8.73 8.45 -4.43
N SER A 278 -8.27 7.21 -4.36
CA SER A 278 -6.83 6.91 -4.27
C SER A 278 -6.52 5.49 -4.77
N LEU A 279 -5.57 5.34 -5.67
CA LEU A 279 -5.01 4.03 -6.05
C LEU A 279 -4.17 3.38 -4.94
N GLY A 280 -3.86 4.12 -3.87
CA GLY A 280 -3.18 3.58 -2.69
C GLY A 280 -4.07 2.76 -1.75
N VAL A 281 -5.34 2.57 -2.06
CA VAL A 281 -6.26 1.69 -1.32
C VAL A 281 -6.12 0.27 -1.85
N ILE A 282 -5.08 -0.43 -1.39
CA ILE A 282 -4.65 -1.74 -1.92
C ILE A 282 -5.76 -2.80 -1.81
N LYS A 283 -6.55 -2.80 -0.74
CA LYS A 283 -7.66 -3.72 -0.53
C LYS A 283 -8.65 -3.82 -1.69
N ILE A 284 -8.83 -2.75 -2.46
CA ILE A 284 -9.67 -2.78 -3.67
C ILE A 284 -9.12 -3.82 -4.64
N PHE A 285 -7.83 -3.77 -4.90
CA PHE A 285 -7.17 -4.64 -5.86
C PHE A 285 -6.97 -6.07 -5.33
N GLU A 286 -6.82 -6.24 -4.01
CA GLU A 286 -6.80 -7.55 -3.35
C GLU A 286 -8.17 -8.23 -3.43
N SER A 287 -9.25 -7.47 -3.25
CA SER A 287 -10.62 -7.97 -3.43
C SER A 287 -10.93 -8.32 -4.89
N MET A 288 -10.50 -7.48 -5.83
CA MET A 288 -10.62 -7.74 -7.28
C MET A 288 -9.81 -8.98 -7.67
N GLU A 289 -8.59 -9.16 -7.13
CA GLU A 289 -7.77 -10.34 -7.34
C GLU A 289 -8.46 -11.62 -6.86
N ALA A 290 -9.15 -11.55 -5.72
CA ALA A 290 -9.94 -12.65 -5.16
C ALA A 290 -11.25 -12.94 -5.93
N ALA A 291 -11.45 -12.29 -7.08
CA ALA A 291 -12.66 -12.40 -7.91
C ALA A 291 -13.97 -12.06 -7.17
N LEU A 292 -13.93 -11.15 -6.21
CA LEU A 292 -15.12 -10.65 -5.54
C LEU A 292 -15.62 -9.36 -6.21
N PRO A 293 -16.94 -9.19 -6.41
CA PRO A 293 -17.51 -7.91 -6.78
C PRO A 293 -17.27 -6.91 -5.64
N VAL A 294 -16.87 -5.69 -6.01
CA VAL A 294 -16.46 -4.68 -5.04
C VAL A 294 -17.51 -3.57 -4.90
N ILE A 295 -17.82 -3.19 -3.66
CA ILE A 295 -18.55 -1.94 -3.38
C ILE A 295 -17.50 -0.83 -3.22
N PHE A 296 -17.42 0.03 -4.21
CA PHE A 296 -16.52 1.19 -4.26
C PHE A 296 -17.20 2.41 -3.67
N SER A 297 -16.39 3.33 -3.11
CA SER A 297 -16.90 4.67 -2.80
C SER A 297 -17.24 5.43 -4.07
N ASP A 298 -18.34 6.17 -4.06
CA ASP A 298 -18.82 6.94 -5.21
C ASP A 298 -17.99 8.22 -5.41
N VAL A 299 -16.79 8.06 -5.99
CA VAL A 299 -15.84 9.13 -6.31
C VAL A 299 -15.36 8.99 -7.76
N PRO A 300 -14.93 10.08 -8.42
CA PRO A 300 -14.60 10.09 -9.86
C PRO A 300 -13.64 8.97 -10.28
N LEU A 301 -12.57 8.74 -9.53
CA LEU A 301 -11.58 7.70 -9.83
C LEU A 301 -12.21 6.30 -9.88
N TYR A 302 -13.06 5.98 -8.89
CA TYR A 302 -13.64 4.62 -8.81
C TYR A 302 -14.79 4.43 -9.77
N ARG A 303 -15.57 5.47 -10.06
CA ARG A 303 -16.55 5.44 -11.16
C ARG A 303 -15.87 5.05 -12.47
N SER A 304 -14.73 5.67 -12.80
CA SER A 304 -14.00 5.35 -14.03
C SER A 304 -13.49 3.90 -14.08
N ILE A 305 -13.10 3.33 -12.92
CA ILE A 305 -12.71 1.92 -12.81
C ILE A 305 -13.92 1.02 -13.05
N VAL A 306 -15.04 1.31 -12.37
CA VAL A 306 -16.28 0.52 -12.53
C VAL A 306 -16.81 0.60 -13.96
N GLU A 307 -16.85 1.76 -14.57
CA GLU A 307 -17.28 1.97 -15.96
C GLU A 307 -16.39 1.21 -16.97
N LYS A 308 -15.10 1.21 -16.75
CA LYS A 308 -14.14 0.54 -17.66
C LYS A 308 -14.14 -0.97 -17.51
N TYR A 309 -14.17 -1.47 -16.27
CA TYR A 309 -13.93 -2.89 -16.01
C TYR A 309 -15.19 -3.66 -15.58
N HIS A 310 -16.29 -2.99 -15.25
CA HIS A 310 -17.52 -3.63 -14.76
C HIS A 310 -17.26 -4.62 -13.62
N CYS A 311 -16.47 -4.16 -12.61
CA CYS A 311 -15.95 -5.02 -11.54
C CYS A 311 -16.63 -4.81 -10.18
N GLY A 312 -17.78 -4.13 -10.16
CA GLY A 312 -18.54 -3.85 -8.94
C GLY A 312 -19.48 -2.66 -9.11
N VAL A 313 -19.89 -2.08 -8.00
CA VAL A 313 -20.83 -0.95 -7.94
C VAL A 313 -20.28 0.18 -7.08
N CYS A 314 -20.73 1.42 -7.32
CA CYS A 314 -20.38 2.57 -6.49
C CYS A 314 -21.49 2.89 -5.49
N ALA A 315 -21.13 3.30 -4.26
CA ALA A 315 -22.05 3.76 -3.24
C ALA A 315 -21.46 4.98 -2.49
N ASP A 316 -22.31 5.93 -2.12
CA ASP A 316 -21.91 7.02 -1.22
C ASP A 316 -21.65 6.45 0.19
N PRO A 317 -20.40 6.50 0.71
CA PRO A 317 -20.09 5.95 2.02
C PRO A 317 -20.74 6.69 3.19
N ASN A 318 -21.37 7.84 2.95
CA ASN A 318 -22.07 8.65 3.95
C ASN A 318 -23.59 8.50 3.88
N ASP A 319 -24.12 7.75 2.93
CA ASP A 319 -25.55 7.53 2.71
C ASP A 319 -25.94 6.05 2.92
N VAL A 320 -26.73 5.80 3.96
CA VAL A 320 -27.21 4.47 4.33
C VAL A 320 -28.03 3.83 3.21
N ASP A 321 -28.88 4.58 2.54
CA ASP A 321 -29.76 4.05 1.48
C ASP A 321 -28.96 3.72 0.22
N SER A 322 -27.94 4.50 -0.10
CA SER A 322 -27.00 4.21 -1.18
C SER A 322 -26.23 2.90 -0.92
N VAL A 323 -25.72 2.72 0.30
CA VAL A 323 -24.98 1.51 0.70
C VAL A 323 -25.92 0.29 0.72
N GLU A 324 -27.14 0.43 1.26
CA GLU A 324 -28.16 -0.63 1.25
C GLU A 324 -28.46 -1.07 -0.19
N SER A 325 -28.71 -0.13 -1.08
CA SER A 325 -29.05 -0.41 -2.49
C SER A 325 -27.92 -1.16 -3.19
N ALA A 326 -26.66 -0.81 -2.95
CA ALA A 326 -25.50 -1.49 -3.51
C ALA A 326 -25.39 -2.95 -3.03
N ILE A 327 -25.57 -3.19 -1.73
CA ILE A 327 -25.55 -4.55 -1.16
C ILE A 327 -26.70 -5.38 -1.75
N ARG A 328 -27.93 -4.86 -1.74
CA ARG A 328 -29.10 -5.57 -2.29
C ARG A 328 -28.91 -5.91 -3.75
N TYR A 329 -28.45 -4.96 -4.55
CA TYR A 329 -28.20 -5.20 -5.97
C TYR A 329 -27.30 -6.39 -6.22
N LEU A 330 -26.14 -6.44 -5.54
CA LEU A 330 -25.19 -7.54 -5.72
C LEU A 330 -25.70 -8.89 -5.20
N MET A 331 -26.57 -8.88 -4.20
CA MET A 331 -27.21 -10.10 -3.68
C MET A 331 -28.33 -10.63 -4.60
N GLU A 332 -29.17 -9.73 -5.10
CA GLU A 332 -30.31 -10.07 -5.93
C GLU A 332 -29.88 -10.47 -7.36
N HIS A 333 -28.70 -9.95 -7.83
CA HIS A 333 -28.12 -10.24 -9.14
C HIS A 333 -26.84 -11.05 -9.03
N LYS A 334 -26.89 -12.19 -8.33
CA LYS A 334 -25.71 -12.98 -7.94
C LYS A 334 -24.89 -13.47 -9.14
N GLU A 335 -25.51 -13.76 -10.29
CA GLU A 335 -24.80 -14.12 -11.51
C GLU A 335 -24.00 -12.95 -12.08
N GLU A 336 -24.59 -11.75 -12.12
CA GLU A 336 -23.92 -10.54 -12.55
C GLU A 336 -22.79 -10.16 -11.57
N ALA A 337 -23.02 -10.31 -10.26
CA ALA A 337 -22.02 -10.11 -9.23
C ALA A 337 -20.81 -11.05 -9.41
N TYR A 338 -21.04 -12.31 -9.77
CA TYR A 338 -19.95 -13.23 -10.13
C TYR A 338 -19.15 -12.73 -11.35
N GLU A 339 -19.83 -12.32 -12.41
CA GLU A 339 -19.15 -11.77 -13.61
C GLU A 339 -18.36 -10.49 -13.28
N MET A 340 -18.91 -9.62 -12.43
CA MET A 340 -18.17 -8.45 -11.92
C MET A 340 -16.88 -8.87 -11.19
N GLY A 341 -16.94 -9.89 -10.35
CA GLY A 341 -15.75 -10.43 -9.68
C GLY A 341 -14.71 -10.94 -10.66
N GLN A 342 -15.12 -11.71 -11.68
CA GLN A 342 -14.23 -12.22 -12.73
C GLN A 342 -13.59 -11.08 -13.56
N ASN A 343 -14.36 -10.06 -13.86
CA ASN A 343 -13.86 -8.86 -14.55
C ASN A 343 -12.83 -8.11 -13.70
N GLY A 344 -13.09 -7.97 -12.40
CA GLY A 344 -12.14 -7.39 -11.46
C GLY A 344 -10.81 -8.16 -11.43
N ARG A 345 -10.88 -9.48 -11.32
CA ARG A 345 -9.68 -10.34 -11.36
C ARG A 345 -8.91 -10.19 -12.68
N ARG A 346 -9.60 -10.17 -13.81
CA ARG A 346 -8.96 -9.97 -15.12
C ARG A 346 -8.24 -8.63 -15.17
N ALA A 347 -8.87 -7.55 -14.69
CA ALA A 347 -8.26 -6.22 -14.63
C ALA A 347 -6.99 -6.21 -13.76
N VAL A 348 -6.98 -6.97 -12.64
CA VAL A 348 -5.77 -7.11 -11.82
C VAL A 348 -4.69 -7.87 -12.57
N LEU A 349 -5.00 -9.01 -13.16
CA LEU A 349 -4.02 -9.82 -13.89
C LEU A 349 -3.39 -9.08 -15.08
N GLU A 350 -4.16 -8.21 -15.75
CA GLU A 350 -3.71 -7.50 -16.94
C GLU A 350 -3.08 -6.13 -16.64
N GLU A 351 -3.57 -5.38 -15.65
CA GLU A 351 -3.18 -3.97 -15.47
C GLU A 351 -2.79 -3.63 -14.01
N PHE A 352 -3.64 -3.99 -13.01
CA PHE A 352 -3.45 -3.55 -11.64
C PHE A 352 -2.60 -4.51 -10.81
N ASN A 353 -1.45 -4.93 -11.34
CA ASN A 353 -0.56 -5.85 -10.69
C ASN A 353 0.87 -5.32 -10.56
N TRP A 354 1.61 -5.93 -9.62
CA TRP A 354 2.98 -5.52 -9.36
C TRP A 354 3.92 -5.72 -10.57
N TRP A 355 3.73 -6.75 -11.39
CA TRP A 355 4.66 -7.03 -12.48
C TRP A 355 4.60 -5.96 -13.57
N GLU A 356 3.43 -5.36 -13.81
CA GLU A 356 3.30 -4.20 -14.69
C GLU A 356 4.00 -2.96 -14.09
N GLN A 357 3.86 -2.73 -12.78
CA GLN A 357 4.60 -1.67 -12.09
C GLN A 357 6.11 -1.91 -12.10
N PHE A 358 6.53 -3.17 -11.97
CA PHE A 358 7.95 -3.54 -11.99
C PHE A 358 8.62 -3.24 -13.33
N LYS A 359 7.92 -3.34 -14.46
CA LYS A 359 8.46 -2.94 -15.78
C LYS A 359 8.90 -1.46 -15.76
N THR A 360 8.06 -0.58 -15.24
CA THR A 360 8.39 0.84 -15.08
C THR A 360 9.56 1.04 -14.13
N TYR A 361 9.51 0.41 -12.95
CA TYR A 361 10.56 0.49 -11.94
C TYR A 361 11.92 0.04 -12.51
N HIS A 362 11.96 -1.12 -13.14
CA HIS A 362 13.18 -1.67 -13.74
C HIS A 362 13.71 -0.80 -14.89
N SER A 363 12.85 -0.30 -15.77
CA SER A 363 13.27 0.54 -16.90
C SER A 363 13.92 1.85 -16.45
N VAL A 364 13.37 2.50 -15.42
CA VAL A 364 13.96 3.71 -14.82
C VAL A 364 15.32 3.43 -14.22
N ILE A 365 15.47 2.32 -13.49
CA ILE A 365 16.75 1.91 -12.90
C ILE A 365 17.80 1.67 -13.98
N MET A 366 17.44 0.93 -15.05
CA MET A 366 18.37 0.66 -16.15
C MET A 366 18.79 1.92 -16.91
N LYS A 367 17.85 2.85 -17.11
CA LYS A 367 18.16 4.16 -17.69
C LYS A 367 19.20 4.92 -16.86
N LEU A 368 18.98 5.05 -15.55
CA LEU A 368 19.89 5.75 -14.64
C LEU A 368 21.30 5.12 -14.59
N LEU A 369 21.38 3.81 -14.67
CA LEU A 369 22.67 3.11 -14.73
C LEU A 369 23.43 3.38 -16.02
N ASN A 370 22.74 3.48 -17.15
CA ASN A 370 23.35 3.77 -18.43
C ASN A 370 23.81 5.24 -18.55
N GLU A 371 23.10 6.16 -17.94
CA GLU A 371 23.45 7.59 -17.87
C GLU A 371 24.64 7.88 -16.90
N ASN A 372 24.91 6.98 -15.96
CA ASN A 372 25.96 7.13 -14.97
C ASN A 372 27.28 6.42 -15.37
N LYS A 373 27.31 5.74 -16.49
CA LYS A 373 28.52 5.15 -17.10
C LYS A 373 29.27 6.16 -17.96
#